data_2f42e2d952bec066f0d8a025bcd21305
#
_entry.id   2f42e2d952bec066f0d8a025bcd21305
#
_cell.length_a   1.000
_cell.length_b   1.000
_cell.length_c   1.000
_cell.angle_alpha   90.00
_cell.angle_beta   90.00
_cell.angle_gamma   90.00
#
_symmetry.space_group_name_H-M   'P 1'
#
loop_
_entity.id
_entity.type
_entity.pdbx_description
1 polymer ?
#
loop_
_entity_poly.entity_id
_entity_poly.type
_entity_poly.pdbx_seq_one_letter_code
_entity_poly.pdbx_strand_id
1 'polypeptide(L)'
;MTRAEAAAHPVHHRKTPRETGVILQALLTAAAATGSYYLSSLLKIPQSYWAAIAAINVMQSEIGATAKTSLNRLLGTAVGAAAGGFFAVFFGGHLISFSFAVVAAVLLCALLDRWESYRFAGVTVAIVMLVPYDASPWVMAGRRFVQIGLGIVFALGVEFLGRLYRPARRAA
;
A
#
# COMPACT_ATOMS: atom_id res chain seq x y z
N MET A 1 27.45 16.64 45.51
CA MET A 1 26.83 15.44 44.91
C MET A 1 26.33 15.82 43.56
N THR A 2 26.88 15.23 42.66
CA THR A 2 27.28 15.54 41.28
C THR A 2 26.11 15.44 40.30
N ARG A 3 25.90 16.57 39.63
CA ARG A 3 25.04 16.78 38.48
C ARG A 3 25.79 16.30 37.23
N ALA A 4 25.82 15.02 36.96
CA ALA A 4 26.47 14.53 35.78
C ALA A 4 26.06 13.09 35.52
N GLU A 5 24.86 12.87 34.99
CA GLU A 5 24.50 11.68 34.25
C GLU A 5 23.16 11.91 33.52
N ALA A 6 23.09 13.00 32.75
CA ALA A 6 22.12 13.09 31.67
C ALA A 6 22.63 12.16 30.57
N ALA A 7 22.18 10.92 30.60
CA ALA A 7 22.48 9.91 29.60
C ALA A 7 22.22 10.48 28.22
N ALA A 8 23.28 10.68 27.47
CA ALA A 8 23.27 11.01 26.05
C ALA A 8 22.59 9.83 25.34
N HIS A 9 21.30 9.97 25.00
CA HIS A 9 20.66 9.12 24.03
C HIS A 9 21.49 9.18 22.72
N PRO A 10 21.98 8.06 22.22
CA PRO A 10 22.68 8.06 20.95
C PRO A 10 21.67 8.53 19.90
N VAL A 11 21.88 9.73 19.39
CA VAL A 11 21.19 10.22 18.19
C VAL A 11 21.60 9.25 17.06
N HIS A 12 20.71 8.32 16.72
CA HIS A 12 20.86 7.50 15.54
C HIS A 12 21.00 8.45 14.35
N HIS A 13 22.23 8.74 13.93
CA HIS A 13 22.52 9.39 12.67
C HIS A 13 21.89 8.54 11.55
N ARG A 14 20.66 8.88 11.17
CA ARG A 14 20.05 8.43 9.94
C ARG A 14 20.98 8.83 8.81
N LYS A 15 21.75 7.86 8.27
CA LYS A 15 22.63 8.11 7.11
C LYS A 15 21.76 8.77 6.04
N THR A 16 22.04 10.02 5.74
CA THR A 16 21.40 10.74 4.63
C THR A 16 21.59 9.92 3.35
N PRO A 17 20.52 9.59 2.62
CA PRO A 17 20.67 8.88 1.36
C PRO A 17 21.59 9.70 0.45
N ARG A 18 22.62 9.09 -0.15
CA ARG A 18 23.42 9.76 -1.18
C ARG A 18 22.45 10.24 -2.27
N GLU A 19 22.55 11.49 -2.67
CA GLU A 19 21.63 12.15 -3.61
C GLU A 19 21.30 11.32 -4.87
N THR A 20 22.28 10.62 -5.41
CA THR A 20 22.12 9.68 -6.54
C THR A 20 21.14 8.53 -6.25
N GLY A 21 21.09 8.05 -5.00
CA GLY A 21 20.15 6.98 -4.60
C GLY A 21 18.71 7.49 -4.52
N VAL A 22 18.52 8.74 -4.11
CA VAL A 22 17.19 9.37 -4.02
C VAL A 22 16.62 9.62 -5.41
N ILE A 23 17.45 10.16 -6.33
CA ILE A 23 17.02 10.42 -7.72
C ILE A 23 16.63 9.11 -8.42
N LEU A 24 17.46 8.07 -8.30
CA LEU A 24 17.14 6.77 -8.88
C LEU A 24 15.83 6.20 -8.31
N GLN A 25 15.64 6.26 -6.99
CA GLN A 25 14.40 5.79 -6.37
C GLN A 25 13.19 6.59 -6.85
N ALA A 26 13.31 7.89 -6.99
CA ALA A 26 12.25 8.74 -7.52
C ALA A 26 11.88 8.35 -8.97
N LEU A 27 12.88 8.11 -9.83
CA LEU A 27 12.66 7.67 -11.21
C LEU A 27 12.01 6.29 -11.28
N LEU A 28 12.45 5.33 -10.48
CA LEU A 28 11.86 4.00 -10.41
C LEU A 28 10.40 4.08 -9.93
N THR A 29 10.13 4.89 -8.91
CA THR A 29 8.77 5.09 -8.40
C THR A 29 7.87 5.72 -9.45
N ALA A 30 8.36 6.74 -10.16
CA ALA A 30 7.64 7.37 -11.26
C ALA A 30 7.35 6.38 -12.40
N ALA A 31 8.34 5.56 -12.79
CA ALA A 31 8.17 4.54 -13.81
C ALA A 31 7.13 3.48 -13.41
N ALA A 32 7.16 3.00 -12.16
CA ALA A 32 6.18 2.05 -11.65
C ALA A 32 4.75 2.63 -11.64
N ALA A 33 4.60 3.87 -11.17
CA ALA A 33 3.32 4.56 -11.12
C ALA A 33 2.75 4.81 -12.54
N THR A 34 3.57 5.34 -13.44
CA THR A 34 3.15 5.63 -14.82
C THR A 34 2.82 4.35 -15.58
N GLY A 35 3.65 3.31 -15.46
CA GLY A 35 3.42 2.03 -16.12
C GLY A 35 2.14 1.34 -15.66
N SER A 36 1.89 1.31 -14.34
CA SER A 36 0.66 0.74 -13.77
C SER A 36 -0.60 1.52 -14.16
N TYR A 37 -0.52 2.85 -14.18
CA TYR A 37 -1.60 3.72 -14.67
C TYR A 37 -1.91 3.44 -16.14
N TYR A 38 -0.87 3.41 -16.99
CA TYR A 38 -1.02 3.22 -18.43
C TYR A 38 -1.66 1.86 -18.74
N LEU A 39 -1.17 0.76 -18.12
CA LEU A 39 -1.75 -0.55 -18.33
C LEU A 39 -3.19 -0.64 -17.83
N SER A 40 -3.48 -0.09 -16.65
CA SER A 40 -4.85 -0.04 -16.13
C SER A 40 -5.79 0.74 -17.04
N SER A 41 -5.29 1.82 -17.67
CA SER A 41 -6.03 2.62 -18.65
C SER A 41 -6.27 1.85 -19.95
N LEU A 42 -5.27 1.13 -20.47
CA LEU A 42 -5.40 0.26 -21.65
C LEU A 42 -6.44 -0.84 -21.44
N LEU A 43 -6.49 -1.41 -20.24
CA LEU A 43 -7.50 -2.41 -19.85
C LEU A 43 -8.89 -1.79 -19.60
N LYS A 44 -9.06 -0.49 -19.85
CA LYS A 44 -10.30 0.27 -19.63
C LYS A 44 -10.88 0.08 -18.22
N ILE A 45 -10.03 -0.11 -17.21
CA ILE A 45 -10.47 -0.21 -15.82
C ILE A 45 -10.79 1.20 -15.32
N PRO A 46 -12.04 1.46 -14.90
CA PRO A 46 -12.40 2.78 -14.40
C PRO A 46 -11.51 3.22 -13.23
N GLN A 47 -11.18 4.52 -13.17
CA GLN A 47 -10.36 5.09 -12.09
C GLN A 47 -8.94 4.49 -12.03
N SER A 48 -8.26 4.38 -13.19
CA SER A 48 -6.91 3.80 -13.35
C SER A 48 -5.83 4.39 -12.42
N TYR A 49 -6.04 5.61 -11.92
CA TYR A 49 -5.12 6.27 -10.98
C TYR A 49 -4.91 5.49 -9.67
N TRP A 50 -5.81 4.61 -9.30
CA TRP A 50 -5.62 3.76 -8.13
C TRP A 50 -4.48 2.74 -8.29
N ALA A 51 -4.21 2.30 -9.50
CA ALA A 51 -3.05 1.45 -9.76
C ALA A 51 -1.74 2.21 -9.52
N ALA A 52 -1.66 3.46 -9.98
CA ALA A 52 -0.50 4.32 -9.71
C ALA A 52 -0.31 4.59 -8.19
N ILE A 53 -1.40 4.95 -7.50
CA ILE A 53 -1.38 5.12 -6.03
C ILE A 53 -0.91 3.84 -5.34
N ALA A 54 -1.34 2.67 -5.82
CA ALA A 54 -0.89 1.40 -5.28
C ALA A 54 0.61 1.18 -5.49
N ALA A 55 1.13 1.43 -6.68
CA ALA A 55 2.55 1.31 -6.98
C ALA A 55 3.40 2.22 -6.07
N ILE A 56 3.04 3.50 -5.96
CA ILE A 56 3.75 4.47 -5.10
C ILE A 56 3.76 4.01 -3.63
N ASN A 57 2.63 3.53 -3.13
CA ASN A 57 2.51 3.16 -1.72
C ASN A 57 3.31 1.91 -1.32
N VAL A 58 3.59 1.00 -2.26
CA VAL A 58 4.36 -0.22 -1.95
C VAL A 58 5.84 -0.09 -2.27
N MET A 59 6.22 0.89 -3.11
CA MET A 59 7.60 1.10 -3.53
C MET A 59 8.49 1.47 -2.34
N GLN A 60 9.54 0.71 -2.14
CA GLN A 60 10.54 0.91 -1.08
C GLN A 60 11.94 0.92 -1.68
N SER A 61 12.94 1.31 -0.88
CA SER A 61 14.34 1.33 -1.32
C SER A 61 14.95 -0.07 -1.47
N GLU A 62 14.28 -1.10 -0.98
CA GLU A 62 14.74 -2.49 -0.99
C GLU A 62 13.61 -3.42 -1.45
N ILE A 63 13.94 -4.38 -2.32
CA ILE A 63 12.96 -5.31 -2.91
C ILE A 63 12.25 -6.16 -1.84
N GLY A 64 12.94 -6.56 -0.79
CA GLY A 64 12.34 -7.31 0.32
C GLY A 64 11.31 -6.50 1.09
N ALA A 65 11.57 -5.21 1.32
CA ALA A 65 10.63 -4.29 1.94
C ALA A 65 9.44 -4.00 1.01
N THR A 66 9.68 -3.83 -0.30
CA THR A 66 8.63 -3.68 -1.31
C THR A 66 7.73 -4.91 -1.36
N ALA A 67 8.30 -6.13 -1.36
CA ALA A 67 7.54 -7.37 -1.37
C ALA A 67 6.69 -7.55 -0.08
N LYS A 68 7.26 -7.28 1.09
CA LYS A 68 6.53 -7.34 2.37
C LYS A 68 5.36 -6.35 2.39
N THR A 69 5.62 -5.09 2.00
CA THR A 69 4.59 -4.05 1.95
C THR A 69 3.51 -4.39 0.92
N SER A 70 3.88 -4.96 -0.22
CA SER A 70 2.95 -5.43 -1.26
C SER A 70 2.02 -6.53 -0.74
N LEU A 71 2.57 -7.51 -0.02
CA LEU A 71 1.77 -8.58 0.58
C LEU A 71 0.78 -8.03 1.62
N ASN A 72 1.26 -7.16 2.52
CA ASN A 72 0.42 -6.55 3.53
C ASN A 72 -0.69 -5.70 2.91
N ARG A 73 -0.39 -4.99 1.81
CA ARG A 73 -1.37 -4.21 1.07
C ARG A 73 -2.42 -5.11 0.40
N LEU A 74 -2.00 -6.21 -0.23
CA LEU A 74 -2.90 -7.14 -0.89
C LEU A 74 -3.85 -7.80 0.12
N LEU A 75 -3.31 -8.31 1.23
CA LEU A 75 -4.10 -8.91 2.31
C LEU A 75 -5.05 -7.92 2.96
N GLY A 76 -4.56 -6.72 3.29
CA GLY A 76 -5.41 -5.66 3.84
C GLY A 76 -6.54 -5.27 2.88
N THR A 77 -6.24 -5.19 1.58
CA THR A 77 -7.27 -4.92 0.56
C THR A 77 -8.31 -6.03 0.49
N ALA A 78 -7.91 -7.29 0.54
CA ALA A 78 -8.85 -8.42 0.53
C ALA A 78 -9.77 -8.39 1.76
N VAL A 79 -9.21 -8.21 2.96
CA VAL A 79 -9.97 -8.11 4.21
C VAL A 79 -10.90 -6.89 4.20
N GLY A 80 -10.39 -5.73 3.80
CA GLY A 80 -11.16 -4.49 3.74
C GLY A 80 -12.27 -4.54 2.70
N ALA A 81 -12.02 -5.16 1.54
CA ALA A 81 -13.02 -5.37 0.49
C ALA A 81 -14.15 -6.31 0.96
N ALA A 82 -13.80 -7.40 1.64
CA ALA A 82 -14.77 -8.33 2.20
C ALA A 82 -15.64 -7.67 3.28
N ALA A 83 -15.00 -7.01 4.26
CA ALA A 83 -15.71 -6.32 5.33
C ALA A 83 -16.56 -5.15 4.79
N GLY A 84 -15.95 -4.26 3.98
CA GLY A 84 -16.64 -3.12 3.40
C GLY A 84 -17.81 -3.53 2.49
N GLY A 85 -17.60 -4.55 1.64
CA GLY A 85 -18.64 -5.10 0.77
C GLY A 85 -19.80 -5.71 1.57
N PHE A 86 -19.48 -6.50 2.59
CA PHE A 86 -20.51 -7.09 3.48
C PHE A 86 -21.35 -6.01 4.16
N PHE A 87 -20.71 -5.06 4.85
CA PHE A 87 -21.43 -4.01 5.57
C PHE A 87 -22.19 -3.08 4.62
N ALA A 88 -21.64 -2.76 3.44
CA ALA A 88 -22.34 -1.92 2.46
C ALA A 88 -23.61 -2.58 1.93
N VAL A 89 -23.60 -3.89 1.69
CA VAL A 89 -24.77 -4.62 1.16
C VAL A 89 -25.84 -4.84 2.24
N PHE A 90 -25.46 -5.25 3.44
CA PHE A 90 -26.42 -5.65 4.47
C PHE A 90 -26.88 -4.49 5.35
N PHE A 91 -26.05 -3.48 5.56
CA PHE A 91 -26.33 -2.37 6.48
C PHE A 91 -26.35 -0.99 5.80
N GLY A 92 -26.00 -0.94 4.50
CA GLY A 92 -25.94 0.31 3.75
C GLY A 92 -24.71 1.18 4.04
N GLY A 93 -24.58 2.29 3.30
CA GLY A 93 -23.42 3.20 3.36
C GLY A 93 -23.51 4.27 4.47
N HIS A 94 -24.15 4.00 5.60
CA HIS A 94 -24.28 4.96 6.70
C HIS A 94 -22.99 5.03 7.54
N LEU A 95 -22.75 6.19 8.16
CA LEU A 95 -21.55 6.43 8.98
C LEU A 95 -21.35 5.39 10.09
N ILE A 96 -22.43 4.97 10.73
CA ILE A 96 -22.41 3.94 11.79
C ILE A 96 -21.96 2.58 11.21
N SER A 97 -22.54 2.17 10.08
CA SER A 97 -22.17 0.94 9.37
C SER A 97 -20.70 0.97 8.94
N PHE A 98 -20.24 2.09 8.43
CA PHE A 98 -18.84 2.31 8.08
C PHE A 98 -17.91 2.13 9.30
N SER A 99 -18.27 2.70 10.45
CA SER A 99 -17.48 2.56 11.68
C SER A 99 -17.35 1.10 12.10
N PHE A 100 -18.44 0.35 12.08
CA PHE A 100 -18.42 -1.09 12.39
C PHE A 100 -17.61 -1.89 11.36
N ALA A 101 -17.71 -1.55 10.07
CA ALA A 101 -16.93 -2.20 9.02
C ALA A 101 -15.41 -2.00 9.21
N VAL A 102 -14.99 -0.78 9.60
CA VAL A 102 -13.59 -0.50 9.91
C VAL A 102 -13.12 -1.32 11.11
N VAL A 103 -13.88 -1.33 12.20
CA VAL A 103 -13.56 -2.12 13.40
C VAL A 103 -13.45 -3.61 13.05
N ALA A 104 -14.43 -4.14 12.31
CA ALA A 104 -14.40 -5.53 11.87
C ALA A 104 -13.19 -5.86 11.00
N ALA A 105 -12.83 -4.99 10.05
CA ALA A 105 -11.66 -5.18 9.19
C ALA A 105 -10.34 -5.17 9.99
N VAL A 106 -10.20 -4.27 10.97
CA VAL A 106 -9.02 -4.20 11.86
C VAL A 106 -8.91 -5.46 12.72
N LEU A 107 -10.01 -5.89 13.32
CA LEU A 107 -10.05 -7.11 14.14
C LEU A 107 -9.76 -8.36 13.32
N LEU A 108 -10.28 -8.46 12.09
CA LEU A 108 -9.95 -9.56 11.17
C LEU A 108 -8.46 -9.59 10.83
N CYS A 109 -7.83 -8.45 10.58
CA CYS A 109 -6.38 -8.38 10.37
C CYS A 109 -5.60 -8.85 11.61
N ALA A 110 -6.06 -8.51 12.81
CA ALA A 110 -5.46 -8.96 14.06
C ALA A 110 -5.61 -10.48 14.27
N LEU A 111 -6.79 -11.04 14.01
CA LEU A 111 -7.07 -12.48 14.09
C LEU A 111 -6.24 -13.30 13.09
N LEU A 112 -5.94 -12.73 11.93
CA LEU A 112 -5.10 -13.37 10.91
C LEU A 112 -3.60 -13.20 11.19
N ASP A 113 -3.22 -12.64 12.32
CA ASP A 113 -1.82 -12.30 12.69
C ASP A 113 -1.13 -11.41 11.61
N ARG A 114 -1.91 -10.50 11.02
CA ARG A 114 -1.49 -9.57 9.97
C ARG A 114 -1.72 -8.12 10.36
N TRP A 115 -1.27 -7.77 11.56
CA TRP A 115 -1.45 -6.43 12.11
C TRP A 115 -0.99 -5.31 11.16
N GLU A 116 0.13 -5.47 10.48
CA GLU A 116 0.65 -4.46 9.54
C GLU A 116 -0.31 -4.16 8.35
N SER A 117 -1.27 -5.05 8.08
CA SER A 117 -2.24 -4.92 6.98
C SER A 117 -3.46 -4.06 7.33
N TYR A 118 -3.71 -3.75 8.62
CA TYR A 118 -4.93 -3.08 9.07
C TYR A 118 -5.15 -1.70 8.42
N ARG A 119 -4.07 -0.95 8.16
CA ARG A 119 -4.15 0.37 7.49
C ARG A 119 -4.75 0.24 6.10
N PHE A 120 -4.30 -0.74 5.34
CA PHE A 120 -4.80 -1.01 3.99
C PHE A 120 -6.23 -1.53 4.00
N ALA A 121 -6.60 -2.32 5.00
CA ALA A 121 -7.96 -2.78 5.19
C ALA A 121 -8.91 -1.60 5.46
N GLY A 122 -8.58 -0.71 6.39
CA GLY A 122 -9.37 0.47 6.69
C GLY A 122 -9.54 1.41 5.49
N VAL A 123 -8.46 1.66 4.74
CA VAL A 123 -8.53 2.46 3.49
C VAL A 123 -9.45 1.81 2.47
N THR A 124 -9.41 0.49 2.33
CA THR A 124 -10.26 -0.22 1.36
C THR A 124 -11.73 -0.20 1.78
N VAL A 125 -12.04 -0.36 3.07
CA VAL A 125 -13.40 -0.18 3.60
C VAL A 125 -13.93 1.21 3.26
N ALA A 126 -13.11 2.27 3.50
CA ALA A 126 -13.51 3.64 3.21
C ALA A 126 -13.81 3.84 1.71
N ILE A 127 -12.98 3.29 0.83
CA ILE A 127 -13.19 3.39 -0.62
C ILE A 127 -14.46 2.65 -1.03
N VAL A 128 -14.70 1.44 -0.53
CA VAL A 128 -15.85 0.61 -0.91
C VAL A 128 -17.17 1.20 -0.40
N MET A 129 -17.16 1.86 0.77
CA MET A 129 -18.39 2.36 1.39
C MET A 129 -18.67 3.83 1.16
N LEU A 130 -17.64 4.67 1.02
CA LEU A 130 -17.82 6.13 1.00
C LEU A 130 -17.62 6.76 -0.37
N VAL A 131 -16.91 6.10 -1.30
CA VAL A 131 -16.73 6.66 -2.65
C VAL A 131 -17.97 6.38 -3.48
N PRO A 132 -18.67 7.42 -4.02
CA PRO A 132 -19.80 7.22 -4.90
C PRO A 132 -19.38 6.49 -6.19
N TYR A 133 -20.16 5.50 -6.61
CA TYR A 133 -19.92 4.76 -7.86
C TYR A 133 -21.22 4.13 -8.39
N ASP A 134 -21.28 3.94 -9.70
CA ASP A 134 -22.43 3.37 -10.40
C ASP A 134 -22.33 1.83 -10.54
N ALA A 135 -21.88 1.16 -9.50
CA ALA A 135 -21.67 -0.29 -9.51
C ALA A 135 -22.00 -0.91 -8.14
N SER A 136 -22.20 -2.21 -8.09
CA SER A 136 -22.39 -2.90 -6.80
C SER A 136 -21.10 -2.85 -5.96
N PRO A 137 -21.21 -2.88 -4.62
CA PRO A 137 -20.05 -2.89 -3.72
C PRO A 137 -19.04 -3.99 -4.03
N TRP A 138 -19.48 -5.16 -4.45
CA TRP A 138 -18.63 -6.29 -4.83
C TRP A 138 -17.84 -6.05 -6.12
N VAL A 139 -18.47 -5.40 -7.10
CA VAL A 139 -17.77 -5.01 -8.35
C VAL A 139 -16.69 -3.98 -8.04
N MET A 140 -17.00 -3.01 -7.15
CA MET A 140 -16.01 -2.03 -6.70
C MET A 140 -14.85 -2.71 -5.95
N ALA A 141 -15.14 -3.60 -5.03
CA ALA A 141 -14.13 -4.37 -4.31
C ALA A 141 -13.21 -5.16 -5.26
N GLY A 142 -13.77 -5.83 -6.25
CA GLY A 142 -13.01 -6.56 -7.26
C GLY A 142 -12.13 -5.64 -8.13
N ARG A 143 -12.66 -4.50 -8.56
CA ARG A 143 -11.86 -3.49 -9.30
C ARG A 143 -10.69 -2.97 -8.48
N ARG A 144 -10.89 -2.70 -7.19
CA ARG A 144 -9.81 -2.29 -6.28
C ARG A 144 -8.73 -3.34 -6.15
N PHE A 145 -9.13 -4.59 -6.00
CA PHE A 145 -8.19 -5.69 -5.89
C PHE A 145 -7.31 -5.81 -7.15
N VAL A 146 -7.90 -5.75 -8.33
CA VAL A 146 -7.17 -5.82 -9.62
C VAL A 146 -6.24 -4.62 -9.78
N GLN A 147 -6.71 -3.40 -9.51
CA GLN A 147 -5.88 -2.18 -9.63
C GLN A 147 -4.68 -2.20 -8.68
N ILE A 148 -4.90 -2.64 -7.44
CA ILE A 148 -3.82 -2.76 -6.46
C ILE A 148 -2.84 -3.86 -6.88
N GLY A 149 -3.33 -4.99 -7.38
CA GLY A 149 -2.50 -6.05 -7.94
C GLY A 149 -1.61 -5.55 -9.10
N LEU A 150 -2.17 -4.80 -10.03
CA LEU A 150 -1.39 -4.17 -11.11
C LEU A 150 -0.31 -3.23 -10.58
N GLY A 151 -0.66 -2.36 -9.62
CA GLY A 151 0.32 -1.46 -8.99
C GLY A 151 1.46 -2.22 -8.32
N ILE A 152 1.16 -3.32 -7.62
CA ILE A 152 2.14 -4.19 -6.97
C ILE A 152 3.07 -4.85 -8.00
N VAL A 153 2.52 -5.40 -9.09
CA VAL A 153 3.30 -6.07 -10.15
C VAL A 153 4.29 -5.08 -10.77
N PHE A 154 3.83 -3.86 -11.08
CA PHE A 154 4.72 -2.82 -11.60
C PHE A 154 5.78 -2.39 -10.58
N ALA A 155 5.43 -2.19 -9.32
CA ALA A 155 6.37 -1.81 -8.28
C ALA A 155 7.47 -2.87 -8.10
N LEU A 156 7.11 -4.15 -8.01
CA LEU A 156 8.06 -5.25 -7.88
C LEU A 156 8.91 -5.42 -9.15
N GLY A 157 8.31 -5.34 -10.34
CA GLY A 157 9.00 -5.45 -11.61
C GLY A 157 10.05 -4.36 -11.80
N VAL A 158 9.67 -3.10 -11.55
CA VAL A 158 10.57 -1.96 -11.67
C VAL A 158 11.67 -2.00 -10.60
N GLU A 159 11.35 -2.38 -9.36
CA GLU A 159 12.37 -2.52 -8.31
C GLU A 159 13.35 -3.66 -8.63
N PHE A 160 12.87 -4.76 -9.18
CA PHE A 160 13.73 -5.85 -9.63
C PHE A 160 14.68 -5.40 -10.74
N LEU A 161 14.18 -4.71 -11.76
CA LEU A 161 15.00 -4.12 -12.84
C LEU A 161 16.00 -3.09 -12.27
N GLY A 162 15.55 -2.22 -11.37
CA GLY A 162 16.40 -1.24 -10.72
C GLY A 162 17.54 -1.88 -9.94
N ARG A 163 17.32 -3.06 -9.36
CA ARG A 163 18.36 -3.81 -8.66
C ARG A 163 19.47 -4.32 -9.60
N LEU A 164 19.13 -4.69 -10.83
CA LEU A 164 20.10 -5.11 -11.83
C LEU A 164 21.06 -3.98 -12.22
N TYR A 165 20.60 -2.73 -12.14
CA TYR A 165 21.38 -1.53 -12.46
C TYR A 165 22.09 -0.92 -11.23
N ARG A 166 21.74 -1.33 -10.02
CA ARG A 166 22.44 -0.90 -8.79
C ARG A 166 23.71 -1.74 -8.63
N PRO A 167 24.91 -1.19 -8.83
CA PRO A 167 26.12 -1.97 -8.55
C PRO A 167 26.05 -2.44 -7.10
N ALA A 168 26.33 -3.74 -6.90
CA ALA A 168 26.34 -4.37 -5.59
C ALA A 168 27.19 -3.51 -4.64
N ARG A 169 26.55 -2.81 -3.71
CA ARG A 169 27.27 -2.17 -2.61
C ARG A 169 27.84 -3.32 -1.79
N ARG A 170 29.13 -3.63 -2.02
CA ARG A 170 29.90 -4.47 -1.13
C ARG A 170 29.76 -3.88 0.26
N ALA A 171 29.24 -4.71 1.18
CA ALA A 171 29.33 -4.46 2.60
C ALA A 171 30.80 -4.23 2.92
N ALA A 172 31.14 -3.03 3.31
CA ALA A 172 32.38 -2.69 3.98
C ALA A 172 32.04 -2.33 5.41
#